data_1fb9a880cf3ce9d0c870236c9f5b7b5e
#
_entry.id   1fb9a880cf3ce9d0c870236c9f5b7b5e
#
_cell.length_a   1.000
_cell.length_b   1.000
_cell.length_c   1.000
_cell.angle_alpha   90.00
_cell.angle_beta   90.00
_cell.angle_gamma   90.00
#
_symmetry.space_group_name_H-M   'P 1'
#
loop_
_entity.id
_entity.type
_entity.pdbx_description
1 polymer ?
#
loop_
_entity_poly.entity_id
_entity_poly.type
_entity_poly.pdbx_seq_one_letter_code
_entity_poly.pdbx_strand_id
1 'polypeptide(L)'
;AVHAYETWGFKDLTSELVEILNLWAEFVYAPLLEDRVRPIQEHEGFYGAEVAQKVREELNRIGGIAPPPEFVLMDRAAIGLGSVFTHLRAEVNWHALFHDLIDGFDESEVRKRQEKALRLFDLDLPS
;
A
#
# COMPACT_ATOMS: atom_id res chain seq x y z
N ALA A 1 -10.98 3.84 -10.47
CA ALA A 1 -10.84 3.82 -8.99
C ALA A 1 -11.92 2.94 -8.34
N VAL A 2 -13.23 3.21 -8.50
CA VAL A 2 -14.33 2.47 -7.83
C VAL A 2 -14.15 0.96 -7.94
N HIS A 3 -14.02 0.42 -9.15
CA HIS A 3 -13.86 -1.02 -9.37
C HIS A 3 -12.65 -1.61 -8.61
N ALA A 4 -11.55 -0.88 -8.49
CA ALA A 4 -10.38 -1.34 -7.72
C ALA A 4 -10.72 -1.44 -6.22
N TYR A 5 -11.40 -0.45 -5.66
CA TYR A 5 -11.81 -0.48 -4.26
C TYR A 5 -12.82 -1.59 -3.97
N GLU A 6 -13.78 -1.83 -4.87
CA GLU A 6 -14.72 -2.95 -4.77
C GLU A 6 -13.99 -4.30 -4.80
N THR A 7 -13.00 -4.46 -5.69
CA THR A 7 -12.16 -5.67 -5.77
C THR A 7 -11.39 -5.89 -4.47
N TRP A 8 -10.97 -4.83 -3.79
CA TRP A 8 -10.31 -4.89 -2.49
C TRP A 8 -11.27 -5.14 -1.32
N GLY A 9 -12.58 -5.21 -1.57
CA GLY A 9 -13.59 -5.54 -0.59
C GLY A 9 -14.25 -4.33 0.10
N PHE A 10 -14.00 -3.11 -0.36
CA PHE A 10 -14.75 -1.95 0.11
C PHE A 10 -16.20 -2.00 -0.36
N LYS A 11 -17.13 -1.58 0.50
CA LYS A 11 -18.55 -1.57 0.24
C LYS A 11 -19.11 -0.16 0.39
N ASP A 12 -20.32 0.05 -0.14
CA ASP A 12 -21.07 1.30 -0.01
C ASP A 12 -20.27 2.55 -0.43
N LEU A 13 -19.52 2.41 -1.52
CA LEU A 13 -18.66 3.47 -2.06
C LEU A 13 -19.49 4.63 -2.60
N THR A 14 -19.54 5.72 -1.85
CA THR A 14 -20.04 7.01 -2.34
C THR A 14 -18.95 7.76 -3.10
N SER A 15 -19.31 8.72 -3.95
CA SER A 15 -18.33 9.56 -4.66
C SER A 15 -17.39 10.26 -3.67
N GLU A 16 -17.92 10.76 -2.57
CA GLU A 16 -17.15 11.45 -1.52
C GLU A 16 -16.16 10.51 -0.83
N LEU A 17 -16.58 9.28 -0.52
CA LEU A 17 -15.68 8.27 0.04
C LEU A 17 -14.55 7.92 -0.92
N VAL A 18 -14.86 7.76 -2.21
CA VAL A 18 -13.84 7.49 -3.25
C VAL A 18 -12.83 8.62 -3.35
N GLU A 19 -13.27 9.88 -3.26
CA GLU A 19 -12.35 11.03 -3.25
C GLU A 19 -11.40 10.99 -2.04
N ILE A 20 -11.91 10.65 -0.86
CA ILE A 20 -11.08 10.51 0.35
C ILE A 20 -10.08 9.36 0.21
N LEU A 21 -10.52 8.20 -0.27
CA LEU A 21 -9.63 7.06 -0.51
C LEU A 21 -8.56 7.38 -1.57
N ASN A 22 -8.91 8.17 -2.59
CA ASN A 22 -7.95 8.61 -3.60
C ASN A 22 -6.83 9.47 -3.02
N LEU A 23 -7.08 10.29 -2.00
CA LEU A 23 -6.01 11.06 -1.33
C LEU A 23 -4.91 10.14 -0.78
N TRP A 24 -5.32 9.02 -0.18
CA TRP A 24 -4.39 8.03 0.33
C TRP A 24 -3.70 7.26 -0.80
N ALA A 25 -4.46 6.84 -1.81
CA ALA A 25 -3.93 6.14 -2.96
C ALA A 25 -2.91 7.00 -3.73
N GLU A 26 -3.19 8.26 -3.97
CA GLU A 26 -2.26 9.20 -4.60
C GLU A 26 -0.94 9.30 -3.82
N PHE A 27 -1.00 9.42 -2.50
CA PHE A 27 0.18 9.43 -1.66
C PHE A 27 1.02 8.16 -1.80
N VAL A 28 0.40 6.99 -1.72
CA VAL A 28 1.09 5.69 -1.79
C VAL A 28 1.66 5.43 -3.18
N TYR A 29 0.91 5.76 -4.23
CA TYR A 29 1.29 5.45 -5.61
C TYR A 29 2.14 6.51 -6.30
N ALA A 30 2.15 7.75 -5.83
CA ALA A 30 2.89 8.83 -6.48
C ALA A 30 4.37 8.50 -6.78
N PRO A 31 5.15 7.91 -5.85
CA PRO A 31 6.52 7.53 -6.15
C PRO A 31 6.65 6.46 -7.23
N LEU A 32 5.62 5.62 -7.40
CA LEU A 32 5.61 4.52 -8.35
C LEU A 32 5.24 4.95 -9.78
N LEU A 33 4.68 6.15 -9.93
CA LEU A 33 4.25 6.68 -11.23
C LEU A 33 5.33 7.46 -11.96
N GLU A 34 6.42 7.81 -11.27
CA GLU A 34 7.50 8.62 -11.82
C GLU A 34 8.76 7.79 -12.06
N ASP A 35 9.13 7.57 -13.33
CA ASP A 35 10.35 6.86 -13.72
C ASP A 35 11.59 7.74 -13.51
N ARG A 36 11.94 7.95 -12.24
CA ARG A 36 13.14 8.69 -11.81
C ARG A 36 13.62 8.25 -10.43
N VAL A 37 14.89 8.48 -10.16
CA VAL A 37 15.44 8.34 -8.80
C VAL A 37 14.93 9.50 -7.94
N ARG A 38 14.35 9.17 -6.77
CA ARG A 38 13.83 10.13 -5.80
C ARG A 38 13.69 9.52 -4.41
N PRO A 39 13.62 10.31 -3.34
CA PRO A 39 13.17 9.81 -2.04
C PRO A 39 11.72 9.33 -2.13
N ILE A 40 11.33 8.40 -1.26
CA ILE A 40 9.95 7.90 -1.22
C ILE A 40 8.95 9.00 -0.81
N GLN A 41 9.40 9.97 0.00
CA GLN A 41 8.65 11.16 0.41
C GLN A 41 9.53 12.40 0.24
N GLU A 42 8.98 13.45 -0.34
CA GLU A 42 9.73 14.70 -0.61
C GLU A 42 9.76 15.66 0.59
N HIS A 43 8.85 15.49 1.54
CA HIS A 43 8.74 16.36 2.72
C HIS A 43 9.38 15.73 3.95
N GLU A 44 9.95 16.56 4.82
CA GLU A 44 10.45 16.13 6.12
C GLU A 44 9.29 15.74 7.04
N GLY A 45 9.52 14.76 7.91
CA GLY A 45 8.54 14.29 8.90
C GLY A 45 8.30 12.78 8.86
N PHE A 46 7.31 12.34 9.65
CA PHE A 46 6.90 10.95 9.65
C PHE A 46 6.20 10.60 8.33
N TYR A 47 6.62 9.50 7.73
CA TYR A 47 6.09 9.05 6.45
C TYR A 47 4.55 8.94 6.47
N GLY A 48 3.92 9.70 5.59
CA GLY A 48 2.46 9.72 5.42
C GLY A 48 1.64 10.35 6.54
N ALA A 49 2.26 10.93 7.58
CA ALA A 49 1.54 11.46 8.75
C ALA A 49 0.49 12.53 8.40
N GLU A 50 0.85 13.48 7.56
CA GLU A 50 -0.05 14.58 7.16
C GLU A 50 -1.25 14.05 6.35
N VAL A 51 -0.98 13.15 5.40
CA VAL A 51 -2.04 12.56 4.57
C VAL A 51 -2.95 11.66 5.41
N ALA A 52 -2.37 10.85 6.31
CA ALA A 52 -3.13 10.01 7.23
C ALA A 52 -4.03 10.83 8.15
N GLN A 53 -3.55 11.98 8.64
CA GLN A 53 -4.36 12.89 9.45
C GLN A 53 -5.54 13.44 8.63
N LYS A 54 -5.28 13.96 7.44
CA LYS A 54 -6.32 14.50 6.57
C LYS A 54 -7.38 13.45 6.21
N VAL A 55 -6.94 12.26 5.81
CA VAL A 55 -7.85 11.15 5.50
C VAL A 55 -8.70 10.78 6.72
N ARG A 56 -8.11 10.73 7.92
CA ARG A 56 -8.85 10.45 9.16
C ARG A 56 -9.90 11.51 9.46
N GLU A 57 -9.55 12.79 9.34
CA GLU A 57 -10.48 13.90 9.56
C GLU A 57 -11.68 13.82 8.61
N GLU A 58 -11.42 13.60 7.32
CA GLU A 58 -12.47 13.48 6.31
C GLU A 58 -13.33 12.22 6.51
N LEU A 59 -12.74 11.07 6.83
CA LEU A 59 -13.49 9.85 7.15
C LEU A 59 -14.38 10.04 8.38
N ASN A 60 -13.88 10.70 9.43
CA ASN A 60 -14.69 11.01 10.61
C ASN A 60 -15.88 11.92 10.28
N ARG A 61 -15.70 12.88 9.37
CA ARG A 61 -16.73 13.80 8.94
C ARG A 61 -17.92 13.09 8.25
N ILE A 62 -17.64 12.04 7.48
CA ILE A 62 -18.67 11.27 6.75
C ILE A 62 -19.21 10.05 7.53
N GLY A 63 -18.80 9.88 8.79
CA GLY A 63 -19.30 8.79 9.66
C GLY A 63 -18.37 7.57 9.74
N GLY A 64 -17.18 7.66 9.19
CA GLY A 64 -16.19 6.58 9.22
C GLY A 64 -16.38 5.52 8.13
N ILE A 65 -15.46 4.57 8.11
CA ILE A 65 -15.49 3.39 7.25
C ILE A 65 -14.85 2.22 7.99
N ALA A 66 -15.33 1.01 7.72
CA ALA A 66 -14.66 -0.22 8.14
C ALA A 66 -13.83 -0.76 6.95
N PRO A 67 -12.52 -0.54 6.92
CA PRO A 67 -11.68 -1.05 5.84
C PRO A 67 -11.58 -2.57 5.92
N PRO A 68 -11.43 -3.27 4.77
CA PRO A 68 -11.17 -4.69 4.76
C PRO A 68 -9.90 -5.03 5.56
N PRO A 69 -9.87 -6.15 6.32
CA PRO A 69 -8.70 -6.53 7.13
C PRO A 69 -7.41 -6.64 6.33
N GLU A 70 -7.47 -7.18 5.14
CA GLU A 70 -6.33 -7.34 4.23
C GLU A 70 -5.75 -5.98 3.82
N PHE A 71 -6.63 -5.00 3.56
CA PHE A 71 -6.23 -3.64 3.24
C PHE A 71 -5.47 -2.99 4.41
N VAL A 72 -5.94 -3.18 5.64
CA VAL A 72 -5.28 -2.65 6.84
C VAL A 72 -3.87 -3.24 7.01
N LEU A 73 -3.68 -4.52 6.71
CA LEU A 73 -2.37 -5.17 6.80
C LEU A 73 -1.41 -4.65 5.73
N MET A 74 -1.87 -4.49 4.49
CA MET A 74 -1.07 -3.90 3.40
C MET A 74 -0.67 -2.47 3.71
N ASP A 75 -1.59 -1.67 4.20
CA ASP A 75 -1.38 -0.28 4.56
C ASP A 75 -0.30 -0.13 5.65
N ARG A 76 -0.38 -0.96 6.69
CA ARG A 76 0.64 -1.01 7.75
C ARG A 76 2.01 -1.40 7.22
N ALA A 77 2.07 -2.36 6.29
CA ALA A 77 3.33 -2.76 5.67
C ALA A 77 3.92 -1.62 4.83
N ALA A 78 3.09 -0.93 4.03
CA ALA A 78 3.52 0.22 3.23
C ALA A 78 4.05 1.36 4.09
N ILE A 79 3.34 1.74 5.17
CA ILE A 79 3.78 2.77 6.12
C ILE A 79 5.08 2.37 6.81
N GLY A 80 5.19 1.11 7.25
CA GLY A 80 6.39 0.60 7.90
C GLY A 80 7.60 0.67 7.00
N LEU A 81 7.50 0.18 5.77
CA LEU A 81 8.58 0.23 4.77
C LEU A 81 8.90 1.66 4.37
N GLY A 82 7.90 2.49 4.12
CA GLY A 82 8.10 3.90 3.79
C GLY A 82 8.83 4.65 4.89
N SER A 83 8.52 4.37 6.15
CA SER A 83 9.22 4.95 7.31
C SER A 83 10.69 4.51 7.36
N VAL A 84 11.00 3.25 7.08
CA VAL A 84 12.38 2.75 6.99
C VAL A 84 13.14 3.47 5.88
N PHE A 85 12.57 3.56 4.69
CA PHE A 85 13.22 4.23 3.56
C PHE A 85 13.42 5.73 3.82
N THR A 86 12.48 6.38 4.47
CA THR A 86 12.62 7.79 4.88
C THR A 86 13.74 7.95 5.89
N HIS A 87 13.81 7.07 6.91
CA HIS A 87 14.88 7.08 7.90
C HIS A 87 16.26 6.87 7.29
N LEU A 88 16.37 5.96 6.34
CA LEU A 88 17.61 5.68 5.61
C LEU A 88 17.94 6.75 4.57
N ARG A 89 17.07 7.73 4.33
CA ARG A 89 17.17 8.72 3.25
C ARG A 89 17.43 8.04 1.90
N ALA A 90 16.73 6.93 1.64
CA ALA A 90 16.90 6.14 0.44
C ALA A 90 16.39 6.91 -0.79
N GLU A 91 17.23 7.06 -1.80
CA GLU A 91 16.91 7.59 -3.11
C GLU A 91 16.98 6.45 -4.13
N VAL A 92 15.84 6.04 -4.63
CA VAL A 92 15.69 4.88 -5.52
C VAL A 92 14.72 5.25 -6.66
N ASN A 93 14.87 4.59 -7.79
CA ASN A 93 13.82 4.62 -8.80
C ASN A 93 12.71 3.63 -8.39
N TRP A 94 11.72 4.15 -7.65
CA TRP A 94 10.60 3.37 -7.11
C TRP A 94 9.72 2.79 -8.24
N HIS A 95 9.57 3.51 -9.35
CA HIS A 95 8.87 3.04 -10.53
C HIS A 95 9.54 1.78 -11.11
N ALA A 96 10.83 1.84 -11.38
CA ALA A 96 11.56 0.70 -11.91
C ALA A 96 11.52 -0.49 -10.94
N LEU A 97 11.77 -0.26 -9.65
CA LEU A 97 11.70 -1.30 -8.62
C LEU A 97 10.32 -1.97 -8.57
N PHE A 98 9.25 -1.19 -8.63
CA PHE A 98 7.88 -1.70 -8.62
C PHE A 98 7.58 -2.55 -9.87
N HIS A 99 7.97 -2.06 -11.04
CA HIS A 99 7.80 -2.80 -12.29
C HIS A 99 8.59 -4.10 -12.30
N ASP A 100 9.83 -4.11 -11.80
CA ASP A 100 10.64 -5.34 -11.66
C ASP A 100 9.96 -6.38 -10.77
N LEU A 101 9.16 -5.95 -9.78
CA LEU A 101 8.43 -6.85 -8.88
C LEU A 101 7.14 -7.42 -9.49
N ILE A 102 6.45 -6.64 -10.33
CA ILE A 102 5.16 -7.04 -10.91
C ILE A 102 5.28 -7.60 -12.32
N ASP A 103 6.29 -7.18 -13.10
CA ASP A 103 6.55 -7.71 -14.43
C ASP A 103 6.99 -9.17 -14.31
N GLY A 104 6.24 -10.07 -14.96
CA GLY A 104 6.48 -11.51 -14.84
C GLY A 104 6.01 -12.12 -13.52
N PHE A 105 5.11 -11.46 -12.79
CA PHE A 105 4.48 -12.04 -11.60
C PHE A 105 3.81 -13.38 -11.95
N ASP A 106 4.20 -14.42 -11.23
CA ASP A 106 3.66 -15.77 -11.35
C ASP A 106 3.22 -16.26 -9.96
N GLU A 107 1.91 -16.43 -9.80
CA GLU A 107 1.31 -16.90 -8.54
C GLU A 107 1.86 -18.27 -8.12
N SER A 108 2.12 -19.17 -9.08
CA SER A 108 2.65 -20.50 -8.81
C SER A 108 4.05 -20.46 -8.20
N GLU A 109 4.89 -19.53 -8.67
CA GLU A 109 6.23 -19.33 -8.13
C GLU A 109 6.20 -18.69 -6.74
N VAL A 110 5.29 -17.75 -6.50
CA VAL A 110 5.08 -17.19 -5.16
C VAL A 110 4.63 -18.28 -4.20
N ARG A 111 3.66 -19.12 -4.58
CA ARG A 111 3.17 -20.22 -3.78
C ARG A 111 4.28 -21.23 -3.43
N LYS A 112 5.08 -21.65 -4.40
CA LYS A 112 6.24 -22.52 -4.16
C LYS A 112 7.23 -21.94 -3.15
N ARG A 113 7.52 -20.62 -3.25
CA ARG A 113 8.42 -19.95 -2.29
C ARG A 113 7.82 -19.91 -0.89
N GLN A 114 6.52 -19.65 -0.77
CA GLN A 114 5.81 -19.66 0.50
C GLN A 114 5.80 -21.06 1.12
N GLU A 115 5.45 -22.10 0.36
CA GLU A 115 5.50 -23.48 0.82
C GLU A 115 6.89 -23.88 1.32
N LYS A 116 7.93 -23.53 0.56
CA LYS A 116 9.32 -23.78 0.97
C LYS A 116 9.67 -23.08 2.28
N ALA A 117 9.25 -21.82 2.45
CA ALA A 117 9.51 -21.06 3.66
C ALA A 117 8.77 -21.64 4.87
N LEU A 118 7.49 -22.00 4.70
CA LEU A 118 6.68 -22.57 5.79
C LEU A 118 7.16 -23.95 6.25
N ARG A 119 7.59 -24.80 5.31
CA ARG A 119 8.19 -26.12 5.64
C ARG A 119 9.43 -26.02 6.54
N LEU A 120 10.16 -24.92 6.52
CA LEU A 120 11.29 -24.71 7.42
C LEU A 120 10.85 -24.59 8.89
N PHE A 121 9.58 -24.33 9.15
CA PHE A 121 8.98 -24.13 10.46
C PHE A 121 7.89 -25.16 10.77
N ASP A 122 7.78 -26.25 9.99
CA ASP A 122 6.72 -27.27 10.10
C ASP A 122 5.29 -26.67 10.02
N LEU A 123 5.12 -25.66 9.17
CA LEU A 123 3.85 -25.00 8.93
C LEU A 123 3.35 -25.30 7.52
N ASP A 124 2.02 -25.43 7.37
CA ASP A 124 1.36 -25.60 6.08
C ASP A 124 0.69 -24.29 5.63
N LEU A 125 0.54 -24.12 4.32
CA LEU A 125 -0.29 -23.06 3.77
C LEU A 125 -1.75 -23.26 4.19
N PRO A 126 -2.46 -22.20 4.58
CA PRO A 126 -3.90 -22.28 4.77
C PRO A 126 -4.57 -22.70 3.46
N SER A 127 -5.52 -23.62 3.59
CA SER A 127 -6.32 -24.15 2.48
C SER A 127 -7.26 -23.11 1.88
#